data_ac3a7482c888f5e30d1ec934f9d90acc
#
_entry.id   ac3a7482c888f5e30d1ec934f9d90acc
#
_cell.length_a   1.000
_cell.length_b   1.000
_cell.length_c   1.000
_cell.angle_alpha   90.00
_cell.angle_beta   90.00
_cell.angle_gamma   90.00
#
_symmetry.space_group_name_H-M   'P 1'
#
loop_
_entity.id
_entity.type
_entity.pdbx_description
1 polymer ?
#
loop_
_entity_poly.entity_id
_entity_poly.type
_entity_poly.pdbx_seq_one_letter_code
_entity_poly.pdbx_strand_id
1 'polypeptide(L)' 'MYFSQLVSTIRNPFIQVVTTEESTYAGKLFDLPFSLFRRWHDYKVLEITPMYATDEDKPFLRIDIEYAEIGKK' A
#
# COMPACT_ATOMS: atom_id res chain seq x y z
N MET A 1 9.41 -7.03 4.73
CA MET A 1 9.46 -5.63 4.26
C MET A 1 8.27 -4.87 4.83
N TYR A 2 8.52 -3.68 5.31
CA TYR A 2 7.47 -2.83 5.83
C TYR A 2 7.00 -1.86 4.76
N PHE A 3 5.79 -1.36 4.95
CA PHE A 3 5.18 -0.47 3.96
C PHE A 3 6.05 0.76 3.68
N SER A 4 6.65 1.34 4.71
CA SER A 4 7.49 2.51 4.52
C SER A 4 8.70 2.21 3.64
N GLN A 5 9.25 1.00 3.76
CA GLN A 5 10.37 0.61 2.92
C GLN A 5 9.93 0.45 1.46
N LEU A 6 8.77 -0.14 1.26
CA LEU A 6 8.25 -0.33 -0.09
C LEU A 6 7.97 1.01 -0.76
N VAL A 7 7.35 1.93 -0.05
CA VAL A 7 6.95 3.21 -0.64
C VAL A 7 8.16 3.96 -1.18
N SER A 8 9.31 3.85 -0.50
CA SER A 8 10.48 4.57 -0.95
C SER A 8 11.10 3.98 -2.21
N THR A 9 10.67 2.79 -2.63
CA THR A 9 11.23 2.13 -3.81
C THR A 9 10.24 2.00 -4.96
N ILE A 10 8.95 2.27 -4.73
CA ILE A 10 7.94 2.15 -5.78
C ILE A 10 8.11 3.26 -6.78
N ARG A 11 8.08 2.89 -8.05
CA ARG A 11 8.16 3.84 -9.14
C ARG A 11 6.83 4.04 -9.84
N ASN A 12 5.89 3.12 -9.64
CA ASN A 12 4.58 3.25 -10.25
C ASN A 12 3.79 4.32 -9.52
N PRO A 13 3.25 5.32 -10.25
CA PRO A 13 2.52 6.40 -9.56
C PRO A 13 1.15 5.99 -9.04
N PHE A 14 0.59 4.87 -9.51
CA PHE A 14 -0.76 4.46 -9.11
C PHE A 14 -0.67 3.20 -8.28
N ILE A 15 -1.30 3.22 -7.11
CA ILE A 15 -1.28 2.10 -6.18
C ILE A 15 -2.67 1.86 -5.62
N GLN A 16 -2.88 0.64 -5.16
CA GLN A 16 -4.05 0.27 -4.37
C GLN A 16 -3.53 -0.44 -3.13
N VAL A 17 -3.84 0.10 -1.96
CA VAL A 17 -3.41 -0.49 -0.70
C VAL A 17 -4.60 -1.17 -0.07
N VAL A 18 -4.43 -2.44 0.28
CA VAL A 18 -5.47 -3.25 0.90
C VAL A 18 -4.93 -3.77 2.22
N THR A 19 -5.70 -3.59 3.28
CA THR A 19 -5.33 -4.09 4.59
C THR A 19 -6.31 -5.15 5.04
N THR A 20 -5.92 -5.90 6.06
CA THR A 20 -6.83 -6.86 6.69
C THR A 20 -7.89 -6.15 7.52
N GLU A 21 -7.67 -4.88 7.82
CA GLU A 21 -8.69 -4.02 8.40
C GLU A 21 -9.57 -3.52 7.27
N GLU A 22 -10.44 -2.57 7.58
CA GLU A 22 -11.30 -2.03 6.54
C GLU A 22 -10.69 -0.84 5.80
N SER A 23 -9.52 -0.41 6.22
CA SER A 23 -8.86 0.73 5.59
C SER A 23 -8.28 0.33 4.24
N THR A 24 -8.57 1.13 3.23
CA THR A 24 -7.97 0.94 1.91
C THR A 24 -7.65 2.29 1.32
N TYR A 25 -6.83 2.27 0.28
CA TYR A 25 -6.51 3.48 -0.47
C TYR A 25 -6.30 3.09 -1.93
N ALA A 26 -6.82 3.90 -2.83
CA ALA A 26 -6.58 3.71 -4.26
C ALA A 26 -6.38 5.06 -4.88
N GLY A 27 -5.28 5.21 -5.64
CA GLY A 27 -5.00 6.47 -6.30
C GLY A 27 -3.51 6.64 -6.48
N LYS A 28 -3.09 7.90 -6.62
CA LYS A 28 -1.69 8.20 -6.82
C LYS A 28 -0.91 8.09 -5.52
N LEU A 29 0.31 7.57 -5.62
CA LEU A 29 1.17 7.48 -4.45
C LEU A 29 1.40 8.84 -3.82
N PHE A 30 1.58 9.88 -4.65
CA PHE A 30 1.81 11.22 -4.14
C PHE A 30 0.64 11.76 -3.34
N ASP A 31 -0.56 11.28 -3.64
CA ASP A 31 -1.77 11.77 -2.98
C ASP A 31 -2.12 10.97 -1.75
N LEU A 32 -1.30 9.99 -1.40
CA LEU A 32 -1.55 9.20 -0.19
C LEU A 32 -1.55 10.13 1.03
N PRO A 33 -2.66 10.17 1.78
CA PRO A 33 -2.72 11.05 2.95
C PRO A 33 -1.64 10.70 3.95
N PHE A 34 -1.04 11.73 4.53
CA PHE A 34 0.02 11.51 5.51
C PHE A 34 -0.48 10.72 6.72
N SER A 35 -1.74 10.92 7.09
CA SER A 35 -2.33 10.19 8.20
C SER A 35 -2.36 8.69 7.93
N LEU A 36 -2.65 8.30 6.69
CA LEU A 36 -2.63 6.89 6.32
C LEU A 36 -1.20 6.36 6.27
N PHE A 37 -0.27 7.16 5.75
CA PHE A 37 1.11 6.73 5.72
C PHE A 37 1.65 6.50 7.13
N ARG A 38 1.34 7.40 8.06
CA ARG A 38 1.76 7.22 9.44
C ARG A 38 1.16 5.98 10.06
N ARG A 39 -0.07 5.68 9.70
CA ARG A 39 -0.75 4.50 10.24
C ARG A 39 -0.10 3.22 9.73
N TRP A 40 0.27 3.20 8.44
CA TRP A 40 0.71 1.97 7.78
C TRP A 40 2.20 1.84 7.65
N HIS A 41 2.98 2.81 8.09
CA HIS A 41 4.41 2.82 7.77
C HIS A 41 5.13 1.59 8.29
N ASP A 42 4.69 1.01 9.39
CA ASP A 42 5.31 -0.18 9.95
C ASP A 42 4.45 -1.44 9.76
N TYR A 43 3.46 -1.37 8.88
CA TYR A 43 2.71 -2.55 8.52
C TYR A 43 3.57 -3.43 7.63
N LYS A 44 3.35 -4.72 7.75
CA LYS A 44 4.11 -5.71 6.99
C LYS A 44 3.49 -5.87 5.61
N VAL A 45 4.33 -5.87 4.58
CA VAL A 45 3.87 -6.09 3.21
C VAL A 45 3.73 -7.59 3.00
N LEU A 46 2.54 -8.02 2.63
CA LEU A 46 2.26 -9.43 2.39
C LEU A 46 2.50 -9.80 0.94
N GLU A 47 2.03 -8.96 0.02
CA GLU A 47 2.08 -9.29 -1.39
C GLU A 47 1.98 -8.02 -2.21
N ILE A 48 2.66 -8.01 -3.36
CA ILE A 48 2.57 -6.93 -4.33
C ILE A 48 2.16 -7.55 -5.65
N THR A 49 1.04 -7.10 -6.21
CA THR A 49 0.49 -7.66 -7.43
C THR A 49 0.35 -6.57 -8.48
N PRO A 50 1.03 -6.71 -9.63
CA PRO A 50 0.81 -5.76 -10.72
C PRO A 50 -0.58 -5.99 -11.30
N MET A 51 -1.30 -4.90 -11.54
CA MET A 51 -2.65 -4.93 -12.04
C MET A 51 -2.81 -3.93 -13.16
N TYR A 52 -3.89 -4.07 -13.92
CA TYR A 52 -4.19 -3.14 -14.99
C TYR A 52 -5.66 -2.77 -14.94
N ALA A 53 -5.93 -1.47 -14.83
CA ALA A 53 -7.30 -0.97 -14.80
C ALA A 53 -7.75 -0.72 -16.23
N THR A 54 -8.54 -1.63 -16.79
CA THR A 54 -8.94 -1.54 -18.19
C THR A 54 -9.84 -0.36 -18.45
N ASP A 55 -10.68 0.03 -17.49
CA ASP A 55 -11.58 1.16 -17.67
C ASP A 55 -10.83 2.49 -17.64
N GLU A 56 -9.69 2.54 -16.98
CA GLU A 56 -8.86 3.74 -16.92
C GLU A 56 -7.61 3.64 -17.78
N ASP A 57 -7.40 2.49 -18.38
CA ASP A 57 -6.28 2.25 -19.31
C ASP A 57 -4.95 2.59 -18.67
N LYS A 58 -4.71 2.12 -17.46
CA LYS A 58 -3.45 2.39 -16.79
C LYS A 58 -3.08 1.27 -15.84
N PRO A 59 -1.77 1.03 -15.65
CA PRO A 59 -1.32 0.02 -14.69
C PRO A 59 -1.29 0.59 -13.28
N PHE A 60 -1.43 -0.30 -12.32
CA PHE A 60 -1.25 0.07 -10.92
C PHE A 60 -0.73 -1.13 -10.14
N LEU A 61 -0.24 -0.87 -8.94
CA LEU A 61 0.24 -1.94 -8.06
C LEU A 61 -0.74 -2.12 -6.93
N ARG A 62 -1.18 -3.35 -6.73
CA ARG A 62 -1.95 -3.71 -5.56
C ARG A 62 -1.00 -4.17 -4.47
N ILE A 63 -1.09 -3.54 -3.31
CA ILE A 63 -0.20 -3.80 -2.20
C ILE A 63 -1.03 -4.28 -1.03
N ASP A 64 -0.84 -5.53 -0.64
CA ASP A 64 -1.54 -6.10 0.51
C ASP A 64 -0.62 -6.00 1.72
N ILE A 65 -1.14 -5.38 2.78
CA ILE A 65 -0.38 -5.18 4.01
C ILE A 65 -1.22 -5.61 5.20
N GLU A 66 -0.54 -5.87 6.31
CA GLU A 66 -1.27 -6.21 7.53
C GLU A 66 -0.52 -5.65 8.73
N TYR A 67 -1.28 -5.33 9.75
CA TYR A 67 -0.73 -4.83 10.99
C TYR A 67 0.16 -5.90 11.63
N ALA A 68 1.36 -5.49 11.99
CA ALA A 68 2.31 -6.38 12.65
C ALA A 68 2.33 -6.04 14.13
N GLU A 69 1.93 -6.98 14.95
CA GLU A 69 1.87 -6.76 16.40
C GLU A 69 3.23 -6.99 17.00
N ILE A 70 4.14 -6.11 16.68
CA ILE A 70 5.51 -6.26 17.12
C ILE A 70 5.60 -6.00 18.61
N GLY A 71 6.30 -6.92 19.29
CA GLY A 71 6.48 -6.77 20.75
C GLY A 71 5.29 -7.11 21.57
N LYS A 72 4.23 -7.53 20.95
CA LYS A 72 3.03 -7.91 21.67
C LYS A 72 3.02 -9.39 21.93
N LYS A 73 2.68 -9.76 23.12
CA LYS A 73 2.65 -11.16 23.49
C LYS A 73 1.35 -11.55 24.16
#